data_62f6262ad1cbbac37280ded28ff60eb8
#
_entry.id   62f6262ad1cbbac37280ded28ff60eb8
#
_cell.length_a   1.000
_cell.length_b   1.000
_cell.length_c   1.000
_cell.angle_alpha   90.00
_cell.angle_beta   90.00
_cell.angle_gamma   90.00
#
_symmetry.space_group_name_H-M   'P 1'
#
loop_
_entity.id
_entity.type
_entity.pdbx_description
1 polymer ?
#
loop_
_entity_poly.entity_id
_entity_poly.type
_entity_poly.pdbx_seq_one_letter_code
_entity_poly.pdbx_strand_id
1 'polypeptide(L)'
;IHIIYNDSYSNISNSQVYSALSALNEDFNASNSDFSSVVSAFNGVKSDVEITFSLANIDPDGNVTSGITRTQSDLTDTAGENVKSLVLWDTDMYLNIWVVDDIESGAGAYAYYPGTAPSGAEGIVCRHDQFGTTGTSSSSNFAATTLTHEVGHYLNLAHTWGDSNNPEVDSNCDDDFC
;
A
#
# COMPACT_ATOMS: atom_id res chain seq x y z
N ILE A 1 0.27 -4.35 9.91
CA ILE A 1 1.51 -4.10 9.14
C ILE A 1 2.53 -5.17 9.52
N HIS A 2 3.06 -5.90 8.54
CA HIS A 2 4.02 -6.99 8.70
C HIS A 2 5.36 -6.56 8.12
N ILE A 3 6.36 -6.29 8.96
CA ILE A 3 7.70 -5.92 8.52
C ILE A 3 8.51 -7.19 8.35
N ILE A 4 8.88 -7.52 7.12
CA ILE A 4 9.74 -8.64 6.77
C ILE A 4 11.12 -8.05 6.47
N TYR A 5 12.12 -8.48 7.21
CA TYR A 5 13.45 -7.86 7.16
C TYR A 5 14.56 -8.90 7.28
N ASN A 6 15.72 -8.62 6.76
CA ASN A 6 16.93 -9.43 6.99
C ASN A 6 18.02 -8.67 7.75
N ASP A 7 17.98 -7.34 7.73
CA ASP A 7 18.96 -6.48 8.38
C ASP A 7 18.30 -5.31 9.13
N SER A 8 19.12 -4.41 9.69
CA SER A 8 18.64 -3.25 10.43
C SER A 8 18.07 -2.15 9.54
N TYR A 9 18.40 -2.14 8.25
CA TYR A 9 17.95 -1.13 7.30
C TYR A 9 16.52 -1.43 6.82
N SER A 10 16.27 -2.69 6.46
CA SER A 10 14.94 -3.16 6.07
C SER A 10 13.97 -3.30 7.26
N ASN A 11 14.50 -3.38 8.50
CA ASN A 11 13.69 -3.39 9.73
C ASN A 11 13.24 -1.98 10.12
N ILE A 12 12.34 -1.42 9.35
CA ILE A 12 11.89 -0.02 9.50
C ILE A 12 11.33 0.31 10.89
N SER A 13 11.43 1.56 11.28
CA SER A 13 10.95 2.04 12.59
C SER A 13 9.43 2.12 12.64
N ASN A 14 8.86 2.06 13.85
CA ASN A 14 7.44 2.34 14.06
C ASN A 14 7.06 3.77 13.60
N SER A 15 7.98 4.74 13.73
CA SER A 15 7.75 6.11 13.25
C SER A 15 7.52 6.15 11.74
N GLN A 16 8.22 5.31 10.97
CA GLN A 16 7.99 5.20 9.53
C GLN A 16 6.62 4.58 9.24
N VAL A 17 6.22 3.54 9.99
CA VAL A 17 4.86 2.96 9.87
C VAL A 17 3.78 4.00 10.16
N TYR A 18 3.95 4.80 11.22
CA TYR A 18 2.99 5.85 11.55
C TYR A 18 2.93 6.95 10.48
N SER A 19 4.08 7.29 9.86
CA SER A 19 4.10 8.26 8.77
C SER A 19 3.37 7.76 7.53
N ALA A 20 3.46 6.46 7.21
CA ALA A 20 2.72 5.85 6.10
C ALA A 20 1.21 5.87 6.36
N LEU A 21 0.81 5.53 7.57
CA LEU A 21 -0.61 5.57 7.96
C LEU A 21 -1.17 7.00 7.99
N SER A 22 -0.35 7.99 8.40
CA SER A 22 -0.75 9.41 8.36
C SER A 22 -0.99 9.86 6.92
N ALA A 23 -0.04 9.63 6.01
CA ALA A 23 -0.16 9.99 4.60
C ALA A 23 -1.38 9.32 3.95
N LEU A 24 -1.57 8.02 4.18
CA LEU A 24 -2.75 7.30 3.69
C LEU A 24 -4.06 7.95 4.15
N ASN A 25 -4.16 8.29 5.44
CA ASN A 25 -5.36 8.93 5.97
C ASN A 25 -5.54 10.37 5.48
N GLU A 26 -4.46 11.12 5.28
CA GLU A 26 -4.51 12.45 4.70
C GLU A 26 -5.10 12.42 3.29
N ASP A 27 -4.67 11.45 2.46
CA ASP A 27 -5.16 11.27 1.10
C ASP A 27 -6.64 10.85 1.08
N PHE A 28 -7.01 9.85 1.86
CA PHE A 28 -8.39 9.31 1.87
C PHE A 28 -9.41 10.27 2.52
N ASN A 29 -8.95 11.23 3.34
CA ASN A 29 -9.82 12.24 3.97
C ASN A 29 -9.62 13.63 3.36
N ALA A 30 -9.08 13.72 2.13
CA ALA A 30 -8.94 14.97 1.36
C ALA A 30 -8.23 16.11 2.14
N SER A 31 -7.32 15.76 3.05
CA SER A 31 -6.56 16.70 3.88
C SER A 31 -5.11 16.87 3.44
N ASN A 32 -4.66 16.14 2.42
CA ASN A 32 -3.37 16.29 1.77
C ASN A 32 -3.22 17.68 1.10
N SER A 33 -2.00 18.20 1.08
CA SER A 33 -1.72 19.58 0.68
C SER A 33 -2.05 19.87 -0.79
N ASP A 34 -1.96 18.86 -1.67
CA ASP A 34 -2.21 18.97 -3.11
C ASP A 34 -3.68 18.78 -3.50
N PHE A 35 -4.56 18.37 -2.59
CA PHE A 35 -6.01 18.31 -2.85
C PHE A 35 -6.58 19.64 -3.36
N SER A 36 -6.06 20.76 -2.86
CA SER A 36 -6.45 22.09 -3.33
C SER A 36 -5.93 22.42 -4.73
N SER A 37 -4.89 21.73 -5.20
CA SER A 37 -4.21 21.97 -6.48
C SER A 37 -4.77 21.13 -7.63
N VAL A 38 -5.80 20.34 -7.39
CA VAL A 38 -6.48 19.56 -8.42
C VAL A 38 -6.98 20.47 -9.53
N VAL A 39 -6.68 20.12 -10.80
CA VAL A 39 -7.08 20.93 -11.96
C VAL A 39 -8.59 21.19 -11.98
N SER A 40 -8.99 22.38 -12.41
CA SER A 40 -10.37 22.86 -12.27
C SER A 40 -11.43 21.97 -12.91
N ALA A 41 -11.05 21.23 -13.98
CA ALA A 41 -11.93 20.27 -14.64
C ALA A 41 -12.44 19.16 -13.69
N PHE A 42 -11.66 18.79 -12.67
CA PHE A 42 -12.01 17.73 -11.72
C PHE A 42 -12.56 18.25 -10.38
N ASN A 43 -12.67 19.56 -10.20
CA ASN A 43 -13.19 20.13 -8.93
C ASN A 43 -14.59 19.63 -8.56
N GLY A 44 -15.41 19.28 -9.54
CA GLY A 44 -16.77 18.78 -9.29
C GLY A 44 -16.86 17.29 -8.94
N VAL A 45 -15.75 16.57 -9.06
CA VAL A 45 -15.71 15.11 -8.84
C VAL A 45 -14.71 14.68 -7.76
N LYS A 46 -13.82 15.57 -7.31
CA LYS A 46 -12.96 15.29 -6.16
C LYS A 46 -13.77 15.27 -4.87
N SER A 47 -13.48 14.34 -3.99
CA SER A 47 -14.26 14.14 -2.77
C SER A 47 -13.37 13.60 -1.65
N ASP A 48 -13.80 13.86 -0.42
CA ASP A 48 -13.40 13.08 0.75
C ASP A 48 -14.08 11.72 0.67
N VAL A 49 -13.30 10.64 0.80
CA VAL A 49 -13.82 9.26 0.76
C VAL A 49 -14.40 8.84 2.10
N GLU A 50 -14.08 9.59 3.17
CA GLU A 50 -14.54 9.33 4.56
C GLU A 50 -14.12 7.95 5.08
N ILE A 51 -12.99 7.40 4.60
CA ILE A 51 -12.40 6.16 5.08
C ILE A 51 -11.18 6.48 5.93
N THR A 52 -11.12 5.92 7.13
CA THR A 52 -9.97 6.08 8.03
C THR A 52 -9.37 4.72 8.34
N PHE A 53 -8.06 4.61 8.17
CA PHE A 53 -7.28 3.41 8.46
C PHE A 53 -6.62 3.53 9.84
N SER A 54 -6.60 2.44 10.58
CA SER A 54 -5.93 2.36 11.87
C SER A 54 -5.16 1.05 12.03
N LEU A 55 -4.10 1.07 12.82
CA LEU A 55 -3.44 -0.16 13.22
C LEU A 55 -4.40 -1.00 14.06
N ALA A 56 -4.38 -2.33 13.84
CA ALA A 56 -5.14 -3.25 14.66
C ALA A 56 -4.67 -3.17 16.11
N ASN A 57 -5.58 -3.18 17.06
CA ASN A 57 -5.31 -3.20 18.50
C ASN A 57 -5.57 -4.56 19.13
N ILE A 58 -6.16 -5.49 18.38
CA ILE A 58 -6.37 -6.90 18.75
C ILE A 58 -5.80 -7.76 17.61
N ASP A 59 -5.05 -8.79 17.95
CA ASP A 59 -4.52 -9.76 16.98
C ASP A 59 -5.54 -10.89 16.69
N PRO A 60 -5.29 -11.81 15.73
CA PRO A 60 -6.19 -12.91 15.42
C PRO A 60 -6.46 -13.87 16.59
N ASP A 61 -5.57 -13.92 17.58
CA ASP A 61 -5.71 -14.76 18.78
C ASP A 61 -6.50 -14.05 19.90
N GLY A 62 -6.92 -12.79 19.69
CA GLY A 62 -7.66 -11.99 20.65
C GLY A 62 -6.78 -11.25 21.67
N ASN A 63 -5.47 -11.18 21.46
CA ASN A 63 -4.57 -10.45 22.35
C ASN A 63 -4.41 -9.00 21.91
N VAL A 64 -4.07 -8.14 22.88
CA VAL A 64 -3.72 -6.74 22.59
C VAL A 64 -2.42 -6.67 21.79
N THR A 65 -2.45 -5.90 20.71
CA THR A 65 -1.32 -5.73 19.79
C THR A 65 -1.11 -4.26 19.39
N SER A 66 0.06 -3.96 18.86
CA SER A 66 0.33 -2.68 18.19
C SER A 66 -0.10 -2.66 16.74
N GLY A 67 -0.55 -3.79 16.17
CA GLY A 67 -0.83 -3.95 14.75
C GLY A 67 0.42 -3.98 13.86
N ILE A 68 1.62 -4.08 14.47
CA ILE A 68 2.91 -4.15 13.77
C ILE A 68 3.59 -5.45 14.18
N THR A 69 3.85 -6.34 13.23
CA THR A 69 4.65 -7.55 13.43
C THR A 69 6.00 -7.42 12.76
N ARG A 70 6.98 -8.21 13.20
CA ARG A 70 8.35 -8.19 12.65
C ARG A 70 8.84 -9.62 12.49
N THR A 71 9.18 -9.99 11.26
CA THR A 71 9.66 -11.34 10.92
C THR A 71 10.98 -11.24 10.18
N GLN A 72 12.02 -11.86 10.71
CA GLN A 72 13.31 -11.91 10.03
C GLN A 72 13.30 -13.04 9.00
N SER A 73 13.60 -12.69 7.73
CA SER A 73 13.65 -13.66 6.62
C SER A 73 14.37 -13.07 5.42
N ASP A 74 15.21 -13.88 4.77
CA ASP A 74 15.88 -13.52 3.50
C ASP A 74 14.89 -13.43 2.31
N LEU A 75 13.64 -13.88 2.48
CA LEU A 75 12.61 -13.71 1.45
C LEU A 75 12.26 -12.26 1.18
N THR A 76 12.67 -11.34 2.08
CA THR A 76 12.46 -9.90 1.93
C THR A 76 13.21 -9.31 0.73
N ASP A 77 14.35 -9.92 0.30
CA ASP A 77 15.20 -9.41 -0.79
C ASP A 77 14.64 -9.68 -2.19
N THR A 78 13.70 -10.61 -2.29
CA THR A 78 13.03 -11.01 -3.55
C THR A 78 11.58 -11.36 -3.25
N ALA A 79 10.90 -10.42 -2.60
CA ALA A 79 9.55 -10.63 -2.13
C ALA A 79 8.55 -10.77 -3.29
N GLY A 80 7.64 -11.69 -3.11
CA GLY A 80 6.48 -11.93 -3.94
C GLY A 80 5.40 -12.54 -3.07
N GLU A 81 4.66 -13.53 -3.57
CA GLU A 81 3.66 -14.25 -2.78
C GLU A 81 4.27 -15.04 -1.61
N ASN A 82 5.55 -15.38 -1.69
CA ASN A 82 6.29 -16.15 -0.70
C ASN A 82 6.33 -15.49 0.69
N VAL A 83 6.41 -14.17 0.78
CA VAL A 83 6.49 -13.44 2.06
C VAL A 83 5.16 -13.47 2.81
N LYS A 84 4.04 -13.60 2.11
CA LYS A 84 2.70 -13.60 2.70
C LYS A 84 2.46 -14.81 3.60
N SER A 85 3.12 -15.93 3.29
CA SER A 85 3.05 -17.15 4.12
C SER A 85 3.82 -17.07 5.45
N LEU A 86 4.71 -16.09 5.61
CA LEU A 86 5.48 -15.92 6.85
C LEU A 86 4.61 -15.41 8.00
N VAL A 87 3.66 -14.55 7.69
CA VAL A 87 2.68 -14.01 8.62
C VAL A 87 1.47 -13.52 7.83
N LEU A 88 0.31 -14.03 8.15
CA LEU A 88 -0.96 -13.66 7.54
C LEU A 88 -2.02 -13.59 8.64
N TRP A 89 -2.70 -12.47 8.74
CA TRP A 89 -3.89 -12.32 9.55
C TRP A 89 -5.12 -12.53 8.69
N ASP A 90 -6.22 -12.94 9.31
CA ASP A 90 -7.50 -13.22 8.63
C ASP A 90 -7.90 -12.05 7.72
N THR A 91 -7.96 -12.28 6.40
CA THR A 91 -8.22 -11.26 5.39
C THR A 91 -9.66 -10.75 5.41
N ASP A 92 -10.59 -11.47 6.02
CA ASP A 92 -11.96 -11.00 6.25
C ASP A 92 -12.05 -9.95 7.37
N MET A 93 -10.99 -9.85 8.19
CA MET A 93 -10.95 -8.99 9.37
C MET A 93 -9.89 -7.89 9.29
N TYR A 94 -8.81 -8.12 8.54
CA TYR A 94 -7.63 -7.26 8.52
C TYR A 94 -7.15 -7.01 7.09
N LEU A 95 -6.83 -5.76 6.77
CA LEU A 95 -5.98 -5.44 5.63
C LEU A 95 -4.53 -5.76 5.99
N ASN A 96 -3.96 -6.78 5.37
CA ASN A 96 -2.57 -7.16 5.55
C ASN A 96 -1.66 -6.35 4.62
N ILE A 97 -0.62 -5.75 5.18
CA ILE A 97 0.40 -5.01 4.42
C ILE A 97 1.77 -5.56 4.82
N TRP A 98 2.49 -6.15 3.87
CA TRP A 98 3.86 -6.64 4.05
C TRP A 98 4.84 -5.59 3.55
N VAL A 99 5.69 -5.11 4.45
CA VAL A 99 6.77 -4.18 4.12
C VAL A 99 8.05 -4.98 3.99
N VAL A 100 8.70 -4.87 2.83
CA VAL A 100 9.82 -5.70 2.40
C VAL A 100 11.02 -4.87 1.95
N ASP A 101 12.19 -5.49 1.78
CA ASP A 101 13.38 -4.82 1.25
C ASP A 101 13.27 -4.59 -0.25
N ASP A 102 13.04 -5.66 -1.03
CA ASP A 102 12.84 -5.56 -2.47
C ASP A 102 11.75 -6.53 -2.96
N ILE A 103 11.19 -6.24 -4.13
CA ILE A 103 10.16 -7.05 -4.78
C ILE A 103 10.73 -7.67 -6.05
N GLU A 104 10.58 -8.98 -6.24
CA GLU A 104 11.15 -9.75 -7.36
C GLU A 104 10.82 -9.13 -8.74
N SER A 105 9.64 -8.55 -8.90
CA SER A 105 9.23 -7.89 -10.15
C SER A 105 9.89 -6.53 -10.39
N GLY A 106 10.59 -5.95 -9.40
CA GLY A 106 11.12 -4.60 -9.42
C GLY A 106 10.07 -3.50 -9.16
N ALA A 107 8.83 -3.87 -8.82
CA ALA A 107 7.79 -2.93 -8.45
C ALA A 107 8.09 -2.23 -7.12
N GLY A 108 7.56 -1.03 -6.92
CA GLY A 108 7.60 -0.34 -5.63
C GLY A 108 6.64 -0.93 -4.62
N ALA A 109 5.48 -1.36 -5.11
CA ALA A 109 4.45 -2.08 -4.36
C ALA A 109 3.52 -2.81 -5.33
N TYR A 110 2.62 -3.65 -4.80
CA TYR A 110 1.50 -4.19 -5.55
C TYR A 110 0.36 -4.62 -4.63
N ALA A 111 -0.84 -4.59 -5.16
CA ALA A 111 -2.05 -5.15 -4.55
C ALA A 111 -2.83 -5.99 -5.57
N TYR A 112 -3.70 -6.87 -5.08
CA TYR A 112 -4.70 -7.53 -5.90
C TYR A 112 -6.03 -6.78 -5.84
N TYR A 113 -6.76 -6.75 -6.94
CA TYR A 113 -8.15 -6.36 -6.93
C TYR A 113 -9.00 -7.34 -6.10
N PRO A 114 -10.10 -6.90 -5.51
CA PRO A 114 -10.97 -7.78 -4.73
C PRO A 114 -11.37 -9.06 -5.49
N GLY A 115 -11.16 -10.20 -4.85
CA GLY A 115 -11.50 -11.51 -5.40
C GLY A 115 -10.58 -12.04 -6.50
N THR A 116 -9.48 -11.35 -6.84
CA THR A 116 -8.50 -11.82 -7.84
C THR A 116 -7.25 -12.43 -7.20
N ALA A 117 -7.05 -12.22 -5.91
CA ALA A 117 -5.92 -12.80 -5.19
C ALA A 117 -6.02 -14.33 -5.09
N PRO A 118 -4.89 -15.06 -5.19
CA PRO A 118 -4.85 -16.43 -4.73
C PRO A 118 -5.28 -16.55 -3.26
N SER A 119 -5.77 -17.71 -2.85
CA SER A 119 -6.18 -17.94 -1.46
C SER A 119 -5.05 -17.60 -0.47
N GLY A 120 -5.32 -16.73 0.49
CA GLY A 120 -4.36 -16.27 1.49
C GLY A 120 -3.33 -15.26 0.97
N ALA A 121 -3.53 -14.69 -0.23
CA ALA A 121 -2.62 -13.71 -0.82
C ALA A 121 -3.22 -12.28 -0.87
N GLU A 122 -4.41 -12.09 -0.36
CA GLU A 122 -5.06 -10.77 -0.33
C GLU A 122 -4.31 -9.81 0.60
N GLY A 123 -4.12 -8.58 0.12
CA GLY A 123 -3.39 -7.52 0.81
C GLY A 123 -2.34 -6.88 -0.08
N ILE A 124 -1.44 -6.12 0.52
CA ILE A 124 -0.48 -5.25 -0.17
C ILE A 124 0.94 -5.66 0.18
N VAL A 125 1.82 -5.79 -0.80
CA VAL A 125 3.27 -5.87 -0.60
C VAL A 125 3.87 -4.54 -1.03
N CYS A 126 4.69 -3.93 -0.18
CA CYS A 126 5.28 -2.62 -0.41
C CYS A 126 6.74 -2.61 0.01
N ARG A 127 7.61 -2.05 -0.82
CA ARG A 127 9.01 -1.84 -0.46
C ARG A 127 9.12 -0.79 0.64
N HIS A 128 10.08 -0.99 1.54
CA HIS A 128 10.30 -0.07 2.65
C HIS A 128 10.66 1.36 2.22
N ASP A 129 11.32 1.52 1.05
CA ASP A 129 11.68 2.82 0.48
C ASP A 129 10.51 3.53 -0.24
N GLN A 130 9.40 2.82 -0.43
CA GLN A 130 8.13 3.31 -0.97
C GLN A 130 7.04 3.39 0.10
N PHE A 131 7.40 3.30 1.38
CA PHE A 131 6.47 3.19 2.49
C PHE A 131 6.65 4.34 3.49
N GLY A 132 5.73 5.28 3.49
CA GLY A 132 5.72 6.44 4.39
C GLY A 132 6.56 7.62 3.92
N THR A 133 6.85 8.53 4.85
CA THR A 133 7.49 9.83 4.56
C THR A 133 8.77 10.07 5.36
N THR A 134 9.19 9.09 6.18
CA THR A 134 10.36 9.19 7.07
C THR A 134 11.19 7.91 7.05
N GLY A 135 12.31 7.91 7.76
CA GLY A 135 13.15 6.72 7.92
C GLY A 135 13.87 6.34 6.63
N THR A 136 13.67 5.10 6.17
CA THR A 136 14.27 4.58 4.93
C THR A 136 13.44 4.90 3.69
N SER A 137 12.26 5.50 3.85
CA SER A 137 11.44 5.94 2.73
C SER A 137 12.19 6.95 1.86
N SER A 138 12.04 6.83 0.55
CA SER A 138 12.62 7.81 -0.37
C SER A 138 11.94 9.17 -0.16
N SER A 139 12.68 10.25 -0.39
CA SER A 139 12.13 11.61 -0.27
C SER A 139 11.26 12.05 -1.45
N SER A 140 10.86 11.12 -2.32
CA SER A 140 10.00 11.41 -3.46
C SER A 140 8.53 11.50 -3.02
N ASN A 141 7.76 12.37 -3.69
CA ASN A 141 6.32 12.41 -3.47
C ASN A 141 5.64 11.08 -3.81
N PHE A 142 6.22 10.30 -4.74
CA PHE A 142 5.71 8.96 -5.08
C PHE A 142 5.75 8.01 -3.89
N ALA A 143 6.86 7.98 -3.14
CA ALA A 143 6.97 7.09 -1.98
C ALA A 143 5.90 7.39 -0.91
N ALA A 144 5.55 8.66 -0.73
CA ALA A 144 4.51 9.06 0.22
C ALA A 144 3.12 8.54 -0.17
N THR A 145 2.82 8.44 -1.47
CA THR A 145 1.49 8.07 -2.00
C THR A 145 1.39 6.64 -2.53
N THR A 146 2.50 5.88 -2.54
CA THR A 146 2.50 4.50 -3.03
C THR A 146 1.48 3.64 -2.28
N LEU A 147 1.44 3.71 -0.95
CA LEU A 147 0.46 2.95 -0.17
C LEU A 147 -0.98 3.36 -0.50
N THR A 148 -1.24 4.65 -0.69
CA THR A 148 -2.56 5.17 -1.10
C THR A 148 -2.99 4.58 -2.44
N HIS A 149 -2.06 4.49 -3.41
CA HIS A 149 -2.29 3.88 -4.72
C HIS A 149 -2.69 2.40 -4.60
N GLU A 150 -1.93 1.63 -3.84
CA GLU A 150 -2.20 0.19 -3.66
C GLU A 150 -3.50 -0.07 -2.86
N VAL A 151 -3.81 0.76 -1.88
CA VAL A 151 -5.11 0.71 -1.19
C VAL A 151 -6.24 1.02 -2.17
N GLY A 152 -6.04 1.92 -3.13
CA GLY A 152 -6.98 2.16 -4.22
C GLY A 152 -7.28 0.87 -5.00
N HIS A 153 -6.26 0.13 -5.42
CA HIS A 153 -6.44 -1.17 -6.09
C HIS A 153 -7.13 -2.20 -5.18
N TYR A 154 -6.74 -2.28 -3.92
CA TYR A 154 -7.38 -3.14 -2.93
C TYR A 154 -8.90 -2.82 -2.79
N LEU A 155 -9.29 -1.56 -2.98
CA LEU A 155 -10.68 -1.10 -3.01
C LEU A 155 -11.33 -1.12 -4.40
N ASN A 156 -10.73 -1.81 -5.39
CA ASN A 156 -11.22 -1.99 -6.75
C ASN A 156 -11.12 -0.75 -7.65
N LEU A 157 -10.22 0.18 -7.38
CA LEU A 157 -9.96 1.30 -8.28
C LEU A 157 -8.91 0.92 -9.31
N ALA A 158 -9.22 1.07 -10.60
CA ALA A 158 -8.28 0.88 -11.69
C ALA A 158 -7.37 2.12 -11.87
N HIS A 159 -6.30 1.97 -12.65
CA HIS A 159 -5.49 3.11 -13.06
C HIS A 159 -6.32 4.09 -13.90
N THR A 160 -6.21 5.38 -13.59
CA THR A 160 -6.93 6.42 -14.35
C THR A 160 -6.43 6.61 -15.78
N TRP A 161 -5.28 6.04 -16.12
CA TRP A 161 -4.67 6.08 -17.46
C TRP A 161 -4.80 4.76 -18.23
N GLY A 162 -5.57 3.78 -17.72
CA GLY A 162 -5.77 2.47 -18.35
C GLY A 162 -4.68 1.44 -18.02
N ASP A 163 -4.63 0.37 -18.78
CA ASP A 163 -3.84 -0.83 -18.47
C ASP A 163 -2.34 -0.71 -18.84
N SER A 164 -1.93 0.34 -19.53
CA SER A 164 -0.56 0.50 -20.00
C SER A 164 0.02 1.87 -19.67
N ASN A 165 1.29 1.91 -19.27
CA ASN A 165 2.04 3.16 -19.12
C ASN A 165 2.57 3.71 -20.47
N ASN A 166 2.34 3.03 -21.58
CA ASN A 166 2.68 3.52 -22.91
C ASN A 166 1.55 4.41 -23.43
N PRO A 167 1.80 5.68 -23.73
CA PRO A 167 0.78 6.54 -24.34
C PRO A 167 0.33 5.97 -25.70
N GLU A 168 -0.92 6.25 -26.07
CA GLU A 168 -1.50 5.91 -27.37
C GLU A 168 -1.69 4.40 -27.65
N VAL A 169 -1.71 3.54 -26.64
CA VAL A 169 -2.19 2.17 -26.80
C VAL A 169 -3.69 2.09 -26.57
N ASP A 170 -4.39 1.29 -27.37
CA ASP A 170 -5.86 1.19 -27.34
C ASP A 170 -6.41 0.86 -25.94
N SER A 171 -5.67 0.05 -25.14
CA SER A 171 -6.05 -0.31 -23.77
C SER A 171 -6.03 0.85 -22.77
N ASN A 172 -5.43 2.01 -23.12
CA ASN A 172 -5.42 3.18 -22.25
C ASN A 172 -6.65 4.08 -22.45
N CYS A 173 -7.39 3.88 -23.51
CA CYS A 173 -8.55 4.68 -23.90
C CYS A 173 -9.78 3.81 -24.14
N ASP A 174 -9.86 2.68 -23.46
CA ASP A 174 -11.08 1.87 -23.47
C ASP A 174 -12.19 2.66 -22.76
N ASP A 175 -13.37 2.74 -23.37
CA ASP A 175 -14.49 3.58 -22.92
C ASP A 175 -14.92 3.31 -21.47
N ASP A 176 -14.48 2.19 -20.91
CA ASP A 176 -14.80 1.77 -19.53
C ASP A 176 -13.80 2.32 -18.49
N PHE A 177 -12.68 2.96 -18.88
CA PHE A 177 -11.58 3.37 -18.00
C PHE A 177 -11.09 4.82 -18.19
N CYS A 178 -11.65 5.59 -19.11
CA CYS A 178 -11.31 6.99 -19.35
C CYS A 178 -12.38 7.96 -18.84
#